data_01a6d9727780cbb754373d6af91047ef
#
_entry.id   01a6d9727780cbb754373d6af91047ef
#
_cell.length_a   1.000
_cell.length_b   1.000
_cell.length_c   1.000
_cell.angle_alpha   90.00
_cell.angle_beta   90.00
_cell.angle_gamma   90.00
#
_symmetry.space_group_name_H-M   'P 1'
#
loop_
_entity.id
_entity.type
_entity.pdbx_description
1 polymer ?
#
loop_
_entity_poly.entity_id
_entity_poly.type
_entity_poly.pdbx_seq_one_letter_code
_entity_poly.pdbx_strand_id
1 'polypeptide(L)'
;RLTRKSGEEYSIHTIDEFQMGGFALADEDMVEVDSIRARFSNKVEVRGAAKHPGLFELGGKIQSVRDLLLAAEGLSEDAYEGRAIMHRENEDLTLRMINVDIHGIIAGTTSDIPLKKNDVLFIPSKSDMLGERLIDVKGEVTYPGQYPYADNTTIQDIILQTGGLTEAGSLARVDVFRRIRDKKSSLAGANNSINFSFSLDERFAIQEDTTFFLEPYDIVVVRKSPSYKEQQNVTAQGEVNFEGQYSLTNKNYRLSD
;
A
#
# COMPACT_ATOMS: atom_id res chain seq x y z
N ARG A 1 31.42 29.54 -5.13
CA ARG A 1 32.27 29.67 -6.33
C ARG A 1 31.81 30.90 -7.11
N LEU A 2 32.78 31.70 -7.61
CA LEU A 2 32.50 32.87 -8.44
C LEU A 2 33.22 32.68 -9.76
N THR A 3 32.52 32.93 -10.85
CA THR A 3 33.08 32.95 -12.21
C THR A 3 33.12 34.40 -12.69
N ARG A 4 34.30 34.89 -13.04
CA ARG A 4 34.53 36.26 -13.53
C ARG A 4 35.01 36.22 -14.98
N LYS A 5 34.43 37.06 -15.82
CA LYS A 5 34.88 37.27 -17.19
C LYS A 5 35.92 38.34 -17.20
N SER A 6 37.07 38.09 -17.85
CA SER A 6 38.14 39.06 -18.08
C SER A 6 38.56 39.02 -19.54
N GLY A 7 38.02 39.92 -20.35
CA GLY A 7 38.21 39.90 -21.81
C GLY A 7 37.52 38.71 -22.47
N GLU A 8 38.29 37.85 -23.16
CA GLU A 8 37.77 36.62 -23.79
C GLU A 8 37.89 35.37 -22.89
N GLU A 9 38.41 35.49 -21.67
CA GLU A 9 38.67 34.39 -20.76
C GLU A 9 37.78 34.45 -19.51
N TYR A 10 37.50 33.27 -18.92
CA TYR A 10 36.82 33.16 -17.65
C TYR A 10 37.76 32.66 -16.55
N SER A 11 37.76 33.33 -15.42
CA SER A 11 38.48 32.91 -14.21
C SER A 11 37.48 32.40 -13.16
N ILE A 12 37.87 31.35 -12.44
CA ILE A 12 37.07 30.77 -11.37
C ILE A 12 37.74 31.10 -10.04
N HIS A 13 37.00 31.70 -9.13
CA HIS A 13 37.39 31.97 -7.77
C HIS A 13 36.57 31.13 -6.79
N THR A 14 37.24 30.35 -5.95
CA THR A 14 36.61 29.65 -4.84
C THR A 14 36.74 30.54 -3.61
N ILE A 15 35.63 31.07 -3.13
CA ILE A 15 35.58 32.04 -2.03
C ILE A 15 34.95 31.28 -0.84
N ASP A 16 35.64 31.20 0.28
CA ASP A 16 35.14 30.64 1.52
C ASP A 16 34.40 31.70 2.37
N GLU A 17 33.76 31.24 3.43
CA GLU A 17 32.95 32.08 4.33
C GLU A 17 33.76 33.25 4.92
N PHE A 18 35.03 33.04 5.22
CA PHE A 18 35.91 34.07 5.81
C PHE A 18 36.38 35.10 4.78
N GLN A 19 36.39 34.76 3.51
CA GLN A 19 36.85 35.61 2.40
C GLN A 19 35.70 36.46 1.82
N MET A 20 34.42 36.09 2.08
CA MET A 20 33.26 36.77 1.51
C MET A 20 33.25 38.30 1.77
N GLY A 21 33.62 38.73 2.99
CA GLY A 21 33.60 40.12 3.38
C GLY A 21 34.65 40.98 2.71
N GLY A 22 35.74 40.41 2.19
CA GLY A 22 36.85 41.10 1.55
C GLY A 22 36.90 40.98 0.03
N PHE A 23 36.07 40.17 -0.58
CA PHE A 23 36.09 39.93 -2.03
C PHE A 23 35.20 40.92 -2.75
N ALA A 24 35.80 41.77 -3.58
CA ALA A 24 35.08 42.76 -4.37
C ALA A 24 34.46 42.11 -5.62
N LEU A 25 33.14 42.28 -5.77
CA LEU A 25 32.42 41.84 -6.97
C LEU A 25 32.66 42.81 -8.13
N ALA A 26 32.75 42.29 -9.34
CA ALA A 26 32.83 43.03 -10.58
C ALA A 26 31.58 42.81 -11.44
N ASP A 27 31.40 43.65 -12.43
CA ASP A 27 30.30 43.50 -13.41
C ASP A 27 30.42 42.18 -14.16
N GLU A 28 29.29 41.54 -14.47
CA GLU A 28 29.19 40.22 -15.09
C GLU A 28 29.71 39.03 -14.22
N ASP A 29 30.05 39.24 -12.93
CA ASP A 29 30.38 38.10 -12.03
C ASP A 29 29.19 37.18 -11.82
N MET A 30 29.40 35.88 -12.01
CA MET A 30 28.42 34.84 -11.71
C MET A 30 28.78 34.15 -10.39
N VAL A 31 27.94 34.30 -9.39
CA VAL A 31 28.13 33.68 -8.08
C VAL A 31 27.24 32.43 -7.97
N GLU A 32 27.86 31.27 -7.78
CA GLU A 32 27.21 30.00 -7.53
C GLU A 32 27.46 29.59 -6.07
N VAL A 33 26.37 29.45 -5.30
CA VAL A 33 26.44 28.98 -3.91
C VAL A 33 25.97 27.54 -3.88
N ASP A 34 26.91 26.60 -3.70
CA ASP A 34 26.62 25.22 -3.55
C ASP A 34 26.06 24.95 -2.13
N SER A 35 25.08 24.05 -2.02
CA SER A 35 24.64 23.56 -0.74
C SER A 35 25.70 22.65 -0.12
N ILE A 36 25.97 22.83 1.16
CA ILE A 36 26.82 21.89 1.92
C ILE A 36 26.10 20.56 1.93
N ARG A 37 26.67 19.55 1.27
CA ARG A 37 26.17 18.19 1.39
C ARG A 37 26.25 17.79 2.86
N ALA A 38 25.13 17.41 3.45
CA ALA A 38 25.06 16.93 4.82
C ALA A 38 25.87 15.62 4.94
N ARG A 39 27.17 15.73 5.20
CA ARG A 39 28.06 14.60 5.49
C ARG A 39 28.17 14.45 6.99
N PHE A 40 27.50 13.44 7.52
CA PHE A 40 27.64 13.10 8.92
C PHE A 40 28.90 12.24 9.12
N SER A 41 29.71 12.56 10.14
CA SER A 41 30.90 11.78 10.45
C SER A 41 30.63 10.53 11.28
N ASN A 42 29.49 10.48 11.98
CA ASN A 42 29.19 9.50 13.01
C ASN A 42 27.70 9.07 13.01
N LYS A 43 27.08 8.99 11.83
CA LYS A 43 25.67 8.57 11.76
C LYS A 43 25.51 7.07 11.68
N VAL A 44 24.45 6.57 12.29
CA VAL A 44 23.80 5.29 12.02
C VAL A 44 22.30 5.55 11.81
N GLU A 45 21.61 4.66 11.15
CA GLU A 45 20.21 4.87 10.78
C GLU A 45 19.38 3.63 11.10
N VAL A 46 18.15 3.85 11.59
CA VAL A 46 17.11 2.83 11.71
C VAL A 46 15.99 3.16 10.74
N ARG A 47 15.60 2.20 9.92
CA ARG A 47 14.48 2.29 8.97
C ARG A 47 13.46 1.20 9.18
N GLY A 48 12.22 1.48 8.80
CA GLY A 48 11.10 0.52 8.86
C GLY A 48 10.44 0.48 10.21
N ALA A 49 10.11 -0.72 10.68
CA ALA A 49 9.22 -0.98 11.81
C ALA A 49 9.91 -0.85 13.19
N ALA A 50 10.48 0.31 13.47
CA ALA A 50 10.89 0.73 14.81
C ALA A 50 9.92 1.79 15.34
N LYS A 51 9.83 1.98 16.68
CA LYS A 51 8.99 3.03 17.26
C LYS A 51 9.44 4.43 16.87
N HIS A 52 10.77 4.66 16.85
CA HIS A 52 11.38 5.91 16.40
C HIS A 52 12.44 5.63 15.33
N PRO A 53 12.02 5.44 14.05
CA PRO A 53 12.97 5.33 12.95
C PRO A 53 13.65 6.68 12.68
N GLY A 54 14.90 6.66 12.22
CA GLY A 54 15.63 7.89 11.91
C GLY A 54 17.13 7.75 12.04
N LEU A 55 17.79 8.91 12.10
CA LEU A 55 19.24 9.02 12.25
C LEU A 55 19.62 9.12 13.72
N PHE A 56 20.67 8.37 14.08
CA PHE A 56 21.24 8.36 15.43
C PHE A 56 22.73 8.64 15.37
N GLU A 57 23.27 9.15 16.47
CA GLU A 57 24.71 9.37 16.64
C GLU A 57 25.41 8.08 17.06
N LEU A 58 26.36 7.62 16.24
CA LEU A 58 27.27 6.54 16.61
C LEU A 58 28.32 7.05 17.60
N GLY A 59 28.40 6.44 18.74
CA GLY A 59 29.33 6.81 19.81
C GLY A 59 28.57 7.03 21.13
N GLY A 60 29.29 7.36 22.19
CA GLY A 60 28.69 7.54 23.51
C GLY A 60 27.93 6.31 23.98
N LYS A 61 26.60 6.39 23.97
CA LYS A 61 25.70 5.34 24.43
C LYS A 61 25.32 4.33 23.33
N ILE A 62 25.54 4.63 22.04
CA ILE A 62 25.13 3.80 20.92
C ILE A 62 26.38 3.24 20.23
N GLN A 63 26.70 1.97 20.52
CA GLN A 63 27.85 1.29 19.95
C GLN A 63 27.49 -0.06 19.30
N SER A 64 26.28 -0.56 19.56
CA SER A 64 25.82 -1.85 19.10
C SER A 64 24.38 -1.81 18.57
N VAL A 65 23.94 -2.86 17.90
CA VAL A 65 22.56 -2.99 17.40
C VAL A 65 21.56 -2.94 18.55
N ARG A 66 21.88 -3.55 19.69
CA ARG A 66 21.03 -3.48 20.89
C ARG A 66 20.87 -2.04 21.38
N ASP A 67 21.98 -1.30 21.49
CA ASP A 67 21.94 0.09 21.93
C ASP A 67 21.11 0.96 20.98
N LEU A 68 21.26 0.72 19.66
CA LEU A 68 20.53 1.41 18.63
C LEU A 68 19.01 1.13 18.70
N LEU A 69 18.63 -0.13 18.93
CA LEU A 69 17.23 -0.50 19.13
C LEU A 69 16.66 0.13 20.41
N LEU A 70 17.43 0.19 21.48
CA LEU A 70 17.01 0.88 22.73
C LEU A 70 16.83 2.39 22.49
N ALA A 71 17.73 3.01 21.73
CA ALA A 71 17.63 4.42 21.38
C ALA A 71 16.42 4.71 20.45
N ALA A 72 16.05 3.77 19.62
CA ALA A 72 14.84 3.80 18.79
C ALA A 72 13.56 3.44 19.57
N GLU A 73 13.63 3.30 20.90
CA GLU A 73 12.54 2.88 21.80
C GLU A 73 11.96 1.49 21.50
N GLY A 74 12.73 0.67 20.79
CA GLY A 74 12.36 -0.69 20.42
C GLY A 74 11.61 -0.81 19.11
N LEU A 75 10.95 -1.95 18.93
CA LEU A 75 10.20 -2.31 17.73
C LEU A 75 8.78 -1.74 17.79
N SER A 76 8.22 -1.42 16.61
CA SER A 76 6.78 -1.16 16.49
C SER A 76 5.98 -2.47 16.61
N GLU A 77 4.67 -2.38 16.83
CA GLU A 77 3.80 -3.55 17.03
C GLU A 77 3.70 -4.43 15.78
N ASP A 78 3.84 -3.82 14.61
CA ASP A 78 3.82 -4.49 13.32
C ASP A 78 5.19 -4.99 12.87
N ALA A 79 6.25 -4.83 13.67
CA ALA A 79 7.59 -5.26 13.31
C ALA A 79 7.66 -6.79 13.05
N TYR A 80 8.35 -7.17 11.97
CA TYR A 80 8.70 -8.55 11.71
C TYR A 80 9.95 -8.93 12.51
N GLU A 81 9.76 -9.68 13.59
CA GLU A 81 10.82 -9.98 14.54
C GLU A 81 11.80 -11.08 14.08
N GLY A 82 11.43 -11.85 13.05
CA GLY A 82 12.20 -13.00 12.60
C GLY A 82 13.55 -12.66 11.99
N ARG A 83 13.67 -11.50 11.35
CA ARG A 83 14.91 -11.08 10.68
C ARG A 83 14.90 -9.64 10.28
N ALA A 84 15.95 -8.91 10.64
CA ALA A 84 16.25 -7.61 10.06
C ALA A 84 17.50 -7.66 9.18
N ILE A 85 17.73 -6.58 8.47
CA ILE A 85 18.84 -6.44 7.54
C ILE A 85 19.61 -5.19 7.89
N MET A 86 20.92 -5.32 8.05
CA MET A 86 21.80 -4.17 8.22
C MET A 86 22.65 -4.00 6.97
N HIS A 87 22.58 -2.81 6.36
CA HIS A 87 23.46 -2.41 5.29
C HIS A 87 24.67 -1.70 5.88
N ARG A 88 25.85 -2.21 5.57
CA ARG A 88 27.13 -1.67 5.99
C ARG A 88 27.97 -1.29 4.78
N GLU A 89 28.52 -0.10 4.82
CA GLU A 89 29.46 0.37 3.80
C GLU A 89 30.87 -0.19 4.07
N ASN A 90 31.47 -0.81 3.06
CA ASN A 90 32.86 -1.26 3.08
C ASN A 90 33.82 -0.10 2.77
N GLU A 91 35.10 -0.32 2.92
CA GLU A 91 36.16 0.69 2.63
C GLU A 91 36.18 1.12 1.15
N ASP A 92 35.79 0.23 0.25
CA ASP A 92 35.67 0.46 -1.19
C ASP A 92 34.34 1.12 -1.60
N LEU A 93 33.53 1.57 -0.62
CA LEU A 93 32.20 2.17 -0.79
C LEU A 93 31.13 1.20 -1.31
N THR A 94 31.42 -0.09 -1.43
CA THR A 94 30.40 -1.09 -1.71
C THR A 94 29.55 -1.37 -0.49
N LEU A 95 28.28 -1.77 -0.70
CA LEU A 95 27.39 -2.13 0.39
C LEU A 95 27.43 -3.63 0.68
N ARG A 96 27.61 -3.96 1.94
CA ARG A 96 27.50 -5.31 2.46
C ARG A 96 26.21 -5.46 3.25
N MET A 97 25.50 -6.56 3.03
CA MET A 97 24.30 -6.92 3.77
C MET A 97 24.64 -7.88 4.92
N ILE A 98 24.20 -7.55 6.12
CA ILE A 98 24.37 -8.35 7.33
C ILE A 98 22.99 -8.72 7.85
N ASN A 99 22.78 -10.01 8.08
CA ASN A 99 21.56 -10.51 8.70
C ASN A 99 21.59 -10.25 10.21
N VAL A 100 20.51 -9.72 10.74
CA VAL A 100 20.38 -9.37 12.16
C VAL A 100 19.20 -10.13 12.74
N ASP A 101 19.48 -11.00 13.71
CA ASP A 101 18.49 -11.66 14.55
C ASP A 101 18.10 -10.72 15.69
N ILE A 102 17.11 -9.86 15.44
CA ILE A 102 16.68 -8.86 16.44
C ILE A 102 16.15 -9.52 17.70
N HIS A 103 15.33 -10.57 17.54
CA HIS A 103 14.75 -11.26 18.69
C HIS A 103 15.83 -11.86 19.58
N GLY A 104 16.79 -12.55 18.97
CA GLY A 104 17.92 -13.13 19.70
C GLY A 104 18.82 -12.09 20.39
N ILE A 105 19.06 -10.94 19.73
CA ILE A 105 19.84 -9.84 20.32
C ILE A 105 19.11 -9.22 21.51
N ILE A 106 17.81 -8.95 21.41
CA ILE A 106 17.00 -8.38 22.50
C ILE A 106 16.94 -9.37 23.67
N ALA A 107 16.66 -10.64 23.39
CA ALA A 107 16.60 -11.71 24.40
C ALA A 107 17.96 -12.09 25.00
N GLY A 108 19.06 -11.67 24.37
CA GLY A 108 20.41 -12.02 24.81
C GLY A 108 20.86 -13.44 24.45
N THR A 109 20.16 -14.11 23.55
CA THR A 109 20.47 -15.45 23.04
C THR A 109 21.45 -15.44 21.87
N THR A 110 21.50 -14.33 21.13
CA THR A 110 22.42 -14.10 20.01
C THR A 110 23.42 -13.00 20.38
N SER A 111 24.68 -13.14 19.95
CA SER A 111 25.71 -12.12 20.14
C SER A 111 25.30 -10.81 19.47
N ASP A 112 25.49 -9.71 20.20
CA ASP A 112 25.23 -8.37 19.69
C ASP A 112 26.24 -7.99 18.59
N ILE A 113 25.84 -7.10 17.70
CA ILE A 113 26.63 -6.68 16.54
C ILE A 113 27.13 -5.25 16.78
N PRO A 114 28.46 -5.02 16.80
CA PRO A 114 28.99 -3.67 16.90
C PRO A 114 28.66 -2.86 15.65
N LEU A 115 28.24 -1.62 15.84
CA LEU A 115 27.91 -0.69 14.77
C LEU A 115 29.14 -0.03 14.18
N LYS A 116 29.05 0.31 12.91
CA LYS A 116 30.01 1.15 12.20
C LYS A 116 29.31 2.38 11.62
N LYS A 117 30.11 3.38 11.31
CA LYS A 117 29.63 4.60 10.62
C LYS A 117 28.85 4.23 9.36
N ASN A 118 27.76 4.94 9.12
CA ASN A 118 26.85 4.76 7.99
C ASN A 118 26.07 3.43 7.98
N ASP A 119 26.12 2.63 9.04
CA ASP A 119 25.26 1.44 9.13
C ASP A 119 23.79 1.86 9.09
N VAL A 120 23.00 1.14 8.29
CA VAL A 120 21.56 1.31 8.19
C VAL A 120 20.88 0.00 8.57
N LEU A 121 20.19 0.00 9.71
CA LEU A 121 19.38 -1.13 10.17
C LEU A 121 17.97 -1.00 9.61
N PHE A 122 17.58 -1.93 8.75
CA PHE A 122 16.24 -2.02 8.19
C PHE A 122 15.45 -3.13 8.90
N ILE A 123 14.33 -2.76 9.50
CA ILE A 123 13.42 -3.66 10.19
C ILE A 123 12.16 -3.77 9.35
N PRO A 124 11.87 -4.94 8.72
CA PRO A 124 10.65 -5.11 7.94
C PRO A 124 9.41 -5.06 8.83
N SER A 125 8.28 -4.59 8.28
CA SER A 125 6.97 -4.74 8.93
C SER A 125 6.29 -6.05 8.51
N LYS A 126 5.39 -6.55 9.35
CA LYS A 126 4.54 -7.72 9.02
C LYS A 126 3.63 -7.40 7.84
N SER A 127 3.13 -6.17 7.77
CA SER A 127 2.28 -5.71 6.67
C SER A 127 3.03 -5.70 5.33
N ASP A 128 4.26 -5.17 5.29
CA ASP A 128 5.08 -5.17 4.07
C ASP A 128 5.40 -6.58 3.57
N MET A 129 5.64 -7.51 4.52
CA MET A 129 5.97 -8.90 4.21
C MET A 129 4.74 -9.69 3.69
N LEU A 130 3.56 -9.37 4.16
CA LEU A 130 2.32 -10.03 3.73
C LEU A 130 1.77 -9.46 2.42
N GLY A 131 2.13 -8.23 2.08
CA GLY A 131 1.52 -7.46 1.00
C GLY A 131 0.08 -7.05 1.31
N GLU A 132 -0.50 -6.22 0.45
CA GLU A 132 -1.90 -5.85 0.59
C GLU A 132 -2.79 -7.06 0.34
N ARG A 133 -3.57 -7.43 1.36
CA ARG A 133 -4.58 -8.48 1.26
C ARG A 133 -5.92 -7.84 0.99
N LEU A 134 -6.43 -8.02 -0.22
CA LEU A 134 -7.66 -7.39 -0.69
C LEU A 134 -8.68 -8.46 -1.11
N ILE A 135 -9.96 -8.11 -1.04
CA ILE A 135 -11.08 -8.82 -1.65
C ILE A 135 -11.60 -7.94 -2.77
N ASP A 136 -11.83 -8.50 -3.94
CA ASP A 136 -12.36 -7.78 -5.11
C ASP A 136 -13.85 -8.04 -5.23
N VAL A 137 -14.70 -7.00 -5.11
CA VAL A 137 -16.16 -7.10 -5.17
C VAL A 137 -16.67 -6.48 -6.46
N LYS A 138 -17.44 -7.26 -7.22
CA LYS A 138 -17.94 -6.93 -8.54
C LYS A 138 -19.44 -7.19 -8.69
N GLY A 139 -20.01 -6.62 -9.75
CA GLY A 139 -21.41 -6.84 -10.12
C GLY A 139 -22.35 -5.88 -9.44
N GLU A 140 -23.54 -6.34 -9.07
CA GLU A 140 -24.66 -5.53 -8.62
C GLU A 140 -24.58 -5.18 -7.13
N VAL A 141 -23.53 -4.45 -6.75
CA VAL A 141 -23.34 -3.82 -5.43
C VAL A 141 -23.26 -2.31 -5.57
N THR A 142 -23.58 -1.57 -4.51
CA THR A 142 -23.61 -0.09 -4.56
C THR A 142 -22.24 0.50 -4.88
N TYR A 143 -21.18 -0.02 -4.26
CA TYR A 143 -19.80 0.44 -4.47
C TYR A 143 -18.90 -0.76 -4.80
N PRO A 144 -18.83 -1.18 -6.10
CA PRO A 144 -17.90 -2.22 -6.51
C PRO A 144 -16.45 -1.73 -6.40
N GLY A 145 -15.52 -2.62 -6.05
CA GLY A 145 -14.11 -2.27 -5.89
C GLY A 145 -13.33 -3.25 -5.04
N GLN A 146 -12.13 -2.83 -4.64
CA GLN A 146 -11.25 -3.59 -3.78
C GLN A 146 -11.40 -3.16 -2.33
N TYR A 147 -11.53 -4.13 -1.44
CA TYR A 147 -11.72 -3.94 -0.01
C TYR A 147 -10.61 -4.63 0.79
N PRO A 148 -10.12 -4.03 1.88
CA PRO A 148 -9.15 -4.67 2.73
C PRO A 148 -9.70 -5.97 3.32
N TYR A 149 -8.91 -7.03 3.25
CA TYR A 149 -9.24 -8.29 3.90
C TYR A 149 -8.96 -8.22 5.40
N ALA A 150 -9.89 -8.68 6.20
CA ALA A 150 -9.70 -8.97 7.61
C ALA A 150 -9.99 -10.47 7.88
N ASP A 151 -9.35 -11.03 8.91
CA ASP A 151 -9.60 -12.42 9.27
C ASP A 151 -11.08 -12.61 9.69
N ASN A 152 -11.66 -13.73 9.31
CA ASN A 152 -13.08 -14.08 9.52
C ASN A 152 -14.10 -13.21 8.76
N THR A 153 -13.69 -12.47 7.74
CA THR A 153 -14.63 -11.72 6.87
C THR A 153 -15.59 -12.68 6.16
N THR A 154 -16.88 -12.45 6.29
CA THR A 154 -17.95 -13.20 5.62
C THR A 154 -18.43 -12.50 4.35
N ILE A 155 -19.25 -13.19 3.53
CA ILE A 155 -19.93 -12.56 2.38
C ILE A 155 -20.84 -11.42 2.84
N GLN A 156 -21.53 -11.60 3.97
CA GLN A 156 -22.40 -10.59 4.57
C GLN A 156 -21.61 -9.31 4.90
N ASP A 157 -20.45 -9.45 5.57
CA ASP A 157 -19.63 -8.31 5.97
C ASP A 157 -19.14 -7.52 4.76
N ILE A 158 -18.70 -8.20 3.71
CA ILE A 158 -18.20 -7.52 2.53
C ILE A 158 -19.31 -6.82 1.75
N ILE A 159 -20.51 -7.43 1.64
CA ILE A 159 -21.65 -6.77 1.01
C ILE A 159 -22.09 -5.54 1.80
N LEU A 160 -22.10 -5.59 3.12
CA LEU A 160 -22.38 -4.42 3.96
C LEU A 160 -21.36 -3.30 3.75
N GLN A 161 -20.07 -3.64 3.62
CA GLN A 161 -19.02 -2.66 3.33
C GLN A 161 -19.18 -2.00 1.95
N THR A 162 -19.72 -2.73 0.96
CA THR A 162 -20.02 -2.17 -0.36
C THR A 162 -21.30 -1.32 -0.42
N GLY A 163 -21.96 -1.09 0.72
CA GLY A 163 -23.21 -0.33 0.78
C GLY A 163 -24.45 -1.12 0.37
N GLY A 164 -24.36 -2.45 0.35
CA GLY A 164 -25.45 -3.33 -0.04
C GLY A 164 -25.56 -3.58 -1.54
N LEU A 165 -26.64 -4.23 -1.95
CA LEU A 165 -26.93 -4.54 -3.34
C LEU A 165 -27.62 -3.38 -4.05
N THR A 166 -27.43 -3.28 -5.37
CA THR A 166 -28.27 -2.43 -6.22
C THR A 166 -29.67 -3.01 -6.34
N GLU A 167 -30.61 -2.23 -6.87
CA GLU A 167 -31.98 -2.69 -7.17
C GLU A 167 -31.98 -3.92 -8.11
N ALA A 168 -30.98 -4.02 -8.98
CA ALA A 168 -30.83 -5.11 -9.92
C ALA A 168 -30.11 -6.33 -9.33
N GLY A 169 -29.56 -6.22 -8.12
CA GLY A 169 -28.80 -7.29 -7.45
C GLY A 169 -29.63 -8.51 -7.11
N SER A 170 -29.07 -9.69 -7.32
CA SER A 170 -29.73 -10.95 -7.02
C SER A 170 -29.27 -11.50 -5.68
N LEU A 171 -30.21 -11.75 -4.76
CA LEU A 171 -29.95 -12.51 -3.54
C LEU A 171 -29.86 -14.03 -3.82
N ALA A 172 -30.43 -14.48 -4.93
CA ALA A 172 -30.46 -15.90 -5.27
C ALA A 172 -29.07 -16.45 -5.70
N ARG A 173 -28.14 -15.56 -6.11
CA ARG A 173 -26.82 -16.00 -6.56
C ARG A 173 -25.73 -14.96 -6.37
N VAL A 174 -24.81 -15.29 -5.48
CA VAL A 174 -23.54 -14.63 -5.30
C VAL A 174 -22.42 -15.65 -5.52
N ASP A 175 -21.52 -15.37 -6.43
CA ASP A 175 -20.41 -16.25 -6.77
C ASP A 175 -19.12 -15.75 -6.10
N VAL A 176 -18.34 -16.67 -5.54
CA VAL A 176 -17.01 -16.40 -4.98
C VAL A 176 -15.99 -17.22 -5.75
N PHE A 177 -15.01 -16.53 -6.34
CA PHE A 177 -13.90 -17.14 -7.06
C PHE A 177 -12.65 -17.07 -6.22
N ARG A 178 -12.16 -18.22 -5.77
CA ARG A 178 -10.96 -18.37 -4.95
C ARG A 178 -9.82 -18.91 -5.79
N ARG A 179 -8.70 -18.20 -5.82
CA ARG A 179 -7.50 -18.63 -6.53
C ARG A 179 -6.81 -19.75 -5.75
N ILE A 180 -6.51 -20.86 -6.43
CA ILE A 180 -5.67 -21.93 -5.86
C ILE A 180 -4.23 -21.42 -5.82
N ARG A 181 -3.64 -21.38 -4.63
CA ARG A 181 -2.26 -20.97 -4.40
C ARG A 181 -1.49 -22.10 -3.74
N ASP A 182 -0.71 -22.80 -4.51
CA ASP A 182 0.29 -23.71 -3.98
C ASP A 182 1.68 -23.09 -4.14
N LYS A 183 2.17 -22.45 -3.08
CA LYS A 183 3.50 -21.82 -3.05
C LYS A 183 4.65 -22.84 -3.09
N LYS A 184 4.38 -24.13 -2.92
CA LYS A 184 5.37 -25.21 -2.90
C LYS A 184 5.34 -26.05 -4.16
N SER A 185 4.35 -25.86 -5.04
CA SER A 185 4.27 -26.61 -6.30
C SER A 185 5.33 -26.13 -7.28
N SER A 186 6.11 -27.07 -7.79
CA SER A 186 7.05 -26.86 -8.90
C SER A 186 6.41 -27.17 -10.27
N LEU A 187 5.14 -27.61 -10.30
CA LEU A 187 4.41 -27.96 -11.50
C LEU A 187 3.16 -27.08 -11.65
N ALA A 188 2.80 -26.76 -12.88
CA ALA A 188 1.56 -26.07 -13.18
C ALA A 188 0.37 -26.99 -12.83
N GLY A 189 -0.50 -26.57 -11.91
CA GLY A 189 -1.73 -27.27 -11.57
C GLY A 189 -2.74 -27.17 -12.70
N ALA A 190 -3.58 -28.20 -12.86
CA ALA A 190 -4.65 -28.22 -13.85
C ALA A 190 -5.78 -27.21 -13.55
N ASN A 191 -5.99 -26.88 -12.27
CA ASN A 191 -7.05 -25.97 -11.81
C ASN A 191 -6.42 -24.69 -11.24
N ASN A 192 -6.91 -23.55 -11.73
CA ASN A 192 -6.43 -22.22 -11.30
C ASN A 192 -7.31 -21.55 -10.24
N SER A 193 -8.57 -21.98 -10.10
CA SER A 193 -9.54 -21.42 -9.16
C SER A 193 -10.58 -22.45 -8.71
N ILE A 194 -11.16 -22.19 -7.54
CA ILE A 194 -12.34 -22.86 -7.01
C ILE A 194 -13.48 -21.86 -7.05
N ASN A 195 -14.65 -22.30 -7.49
CA ASN A 195 -15.84 -21.46 -7.58
C ASN A 195 -16.86 -21.94 -6.55
N PHE A 196 -17.36 -21.01 -5.76
CA PHE A 196 -18.45 -21.20 -4.83
C PHE A 196 -19.63 -20.36 -5.28
N SER A 197 -20.86 -20.85 -5.06
CA SER A 197 -22.09 -20.10 -5.36
C SER A 197 -23.01 -20.21 -4.16
N PHE A 198 -23.52 -19.09 -3.71
CA PHE A 198 -24.37 -18.98 -2.52
C PHE A 198 -25.66 -18.23 -2.85
N SER A 199 -26.73 -18.58 -2.15
CA SER A 199 -27.95 -17.77 -2.05
C SER A 199 -27.95 -17.06 -0.69
N LEU A 200 -28.41 -15.81 -0.69
CA LEU A 200 -28.45 -14.97 0.49
C LEU A 200 -29.89 -14.70 0.91
N ASP A 201 -30.11 -14.45 2.18
CA ASP A 201 -31.35 -13.90 2.72
C ASP A 201 -31.40 -12.35 2.57
N GLU A 202 -32.49 -11.74 3.03
CA GLU A 202 -32.66 -10.28 3.01
C GLU A 202 -31.66 -9.51 3.89
N ARG A 203 -30.95 -10.22 4.78
CA ARG A 203 -29.90 -9.66 5.63
C ARG A 203 -28.50 -9.93 5.08
N PHE A 204 -28.43 -10.47 3.85
CA PHE A 204 -27.21 -10.89 3.16
C PHE A 204 -26.47 -12.07 3.82
N ALA A 205 -27.10 -12.79 4.74
CA ALA A 205 -26.55 -14.01 5.29
C ALA A 205 -26.76 -15.17 4.31
N ILE A 206 -25.83 -16.14 4.31
CA ILE A 206 -25.95 -17.36 3.49
C ILE A 206 -27.14 -18.16 4.01
N GLN A 207 -28.06 -18.57 3.11
CA GLN A 207 -29.26 -19.33 3.47
C GLN A 207 -28.98 -20.75 3.93
N GLU A 208 -27.84 -21.29 3.55
CA GLU A 208 -27.38 -22.60 4.02
C GLU A 208 -26.77 -22.45 5.43
N ASP A 209 -26.94 -23.47 6.27
CA ASP A 209 -26.43 -23.47 7.66
C ASP A 209 -24.91 -23.67 7.73
N THR A 210 -24.19 -22.96 6.85
CA THR A 210 -22.73 -23.02 6.69
C THR A 210 -22.11 -21.63 6.83
N THR A 211 -21.14 -21.52 7.73
CA THR A 211 -20.33 -20.31 7.82
C THR A 211 -19.24 -20.38 6.77
N PHE A 212 -19.24 -19.44 5.79
CA PHE A 212 -18.20 -19.33 4.78
C PHE A 212 -17.37 -18.08 5.04
N PHE A 213 -16.07 -18.26 5.23
CA PHE A 213 -15.12 -17.18 5.38
C PHE A 213 -14.40 -16.92 4.06
N LEU A 214 -14.32 -15.65 3.71
CA LEU A 214 -13.53 -15.19 2.57
C LEU A 214 -12.03 -15.33 2.88
N GLU A 215 -11.25 -15.51 1.84
CA GLU A 215 -9.79 -15.52 1.90
C GLU A 215 -9.20 -14.32 1.13
N PRO A 216 -7.95 -13.94 1.44
CA PRO A 216 -7.29 -12.87 0.69
C PRO A 216 -7.26 -13.16 -0.81
N TYR A 217 -7.64 -12.14 -1.59
CA TYR A 217 -7.74 -12.15 -3.07
C TYR A 217 -8.92 -12.95 -3.64
N ASP A 218 -9.90 -13.29 -2.80
CA ASP A 218 -11.19 -13.78 -3.31
C ASP A 218 -11.86 -12.68 -4.15
N ILE A 219 -12.56 -13.12 -5.20
CA ILE A 219 -13.39 -12.24 -6.02
C ILE A 219 -14.84 -12.59 -5.75
N VAL A 220 -15.59 -11.65 -5.19
CA VAL A 220 -17.02 -11.79 -4.91
C VAL A 220 -17.79 -11.11 -6.02
N VAL A 221 -18.71 -11.83 -6.66
CA VAL A 221 -19.51 -11.32 -7.77
C VAL A 221 -20.99 -11.47 -7.47
N VAL A 222 -21.67 -10.36 -7.28
CA VAL A 222 -23.14 -10.32 -7.17
C VAL A 222 -23.72 -10.29 -8.56
N ARG A 223 -24.55 -11.29 -8.88
CA ARG A 223 -25.18 -11.38 -10.19
C ARG A 223 -26.42 -10.48 -10.30
N LYS A 224 -26.66 -10.00 -11.52
CA LYS A 224 -27.92 -9.31 -11.84
C LYS A 224 -29.07 -10.30 -11.75
N SER A 225 -30.18 -9.87 -11.14
CA SER A 225 -31.41 -10.66 -11.08
C SER A 225 -31.97 -10.87 -12.49
N PRO A 226 -32.23 -12.11 -12.92
CA PRO A 226 -32.86 -12.37 -14.22
C PRO A 226 -34.25 -11.77 -14.37
N SER A 227 -34.94 -11.54 -13.25
CA SER A 227 -36.28 -10.93 -13.22
C SER A 227 -36.26 -9.40 -13.25
N TYR A 228 -35.09 -8.77 -13.01
CA TYR A 228 -34.98 -7.33 -13.03
C TYR A 228 -35.13 -6.78 -14.45
N LYS A 229 -36.05 -5.86 -14.59
CA LYS A 229 -36.26 -5.09 -15.84
C LYS A 229 -36.30 -3.63 -15.47
N GLU A 230 -35.52 -2.83 -16.16
CA GLU A 230 -35.62 -1.37 -16.07
C GLU A 230 -36.99 -0.92 -16.50
N GLN A 231 -37.56 0.02 -15.75
CA GLN A 231 -38.84 0.64 -16.12
C GLN A 231 -38.67 1.37 -17.45
N GLN A 232 -39.45 0.96 -18.43
CA GLN A 232 -39.52 1.64 -19.74
C GLN A 232 -40.67 2.60 -19.75
N ASN A 233 -40.42 3.82 -20.19
CA ASN A 233 -41.43 4.88 -20.23
C ASN A 233 -41.56 5.42 -21.63
N VAL A 234 -42.78 5.88 -21.98
CA VAL A 234 -43.09 6.65 -23.19
C VAL A 234 -43.64 8.02 -22.77
N THR A 235 -43.40 9.02 -23.58
CA THR A 235 -43.94 10.36 -23.37
C THR A 235 -45.00 10.65 -24.40
N ALA A 236 -46.21 10.99 -23.94
CA ALA A 236 -47.30 11.47 -24.80
C ALA A 236 -47.37 13.00 -24.73
N GLN A 237 -47.38 13.68 -25.88
CA GLN A 237 -47.43 15.14 -26.01
C GLN A 237 -48.36 15.54 -27.17
N GLY A 238 -48.90 16.75 -27.11
CA GLY A 238 -49.72 17.32 -28.15
C GLY A 238 -51.22 17.15 -27.89
N GLU A 239 -52.02 16.90 -28.90
CA GLU A 239 -53.49 16.82 -28.84
C GLU A 239 -53.98 15.54 -28.14
N VAL A 240 -53.58 15.35 -26.86
CA VAL A 240 -53.98 14.26 -26.01
C VAL A 240 -54.64 14.78 -24.72
N ASN A 241 -55.55 13.99 -24.12
CA ASN A 241 -56.28 14.44 -22.93
C ASN A 241 -55.36 14.64 -21.71
N PHE A 242 -54.32 13.85 -21.61
CA PHE A 242 -53.32 13.96 -20.54
C PHE A 242 -51.91 13.81 -21.12
N GLU A 243 -51.21 14.91 -21.20
CA GLU A 243 -49.80 14.90 -21.56
C GLU A 243 -48.97 14.39 -20.39
N GLY A 244 -47.88 13.65 -20.67
CA GLY A 244 -46.98 13.17 -19.62
C GLY A 244 -46.25 11.90 -19.96
N GLN A 245 -45.58 11.37 -18.94
CA GLN A 245 -44.81 10.15 -19.04
C GLN A 245 -45.66 8.96 -18.56
N TYR A 246 -45.67 7.90 -19.35
CA TYR A 246 -46.40 6.67 -19.09
C TYR A 246 -45.41 5.51 -19.03
N SER A 247 -45.60 4.63 -18.06
CA SER A 247 -44.78 3.44 -17.89
C SER A 247 -45.32 2.28 -18.71
N LEU A 248 -44.41 1.60 -19.44
CA LEU A 248 -44.74 0.39 -20.18
C LEU A 248 -44.81 -0.80 -19.22
N THR A 249 -45.97 -1.45 -19.14
CA THR A 249 -46.19 -2.60 -18.24
C THR A 249 -45.72 -3.94 -18.84
N ASN A 250 -45.62 -4.03 -20.17
CA ASN A 250 -45.16 -5.21 -20.89
C ASN A 250 -44.51 -4.84 -22.23
N LYS A 251 -43.82 -5.81 -22.85
CA LYS A 251 -43.14 -5.60 -24.15
C LYS A 251 -44.05 -5.39 -25.34
N ASN A 252 -45.31 -5.76 -25.23
CA ASN A 252 -46.28 -5.71 -26.32
C ASN A 252 -47.33 -4.57 -26.12
N TYR A 253 -46.99 -3.56 -25.31
CA TYR A 253 -47.85 -2.40 -25.06
C TYR A 253 -48.07 -1.65 -26.37
N ARG A 254 -49.36 -1.34 -26.66
CA ARG A 254 -49.79 -0.65 -27.89
C ARG A 254 -50.29 0.73 -27.55
N LEU A 255 -50.37 1.62 -28.55
CA LEU A 255 -50.92 2.95 -28.40
C LEU A 255 -52.41 2.94 -27.99
N SER A 256 -53.11 1.83 -28.14
CA SER A 256 -54.49 1.64 -27.70
C SER A 256 -54.65 1.25 -26.23
N ASP A 257 -53.57 0.84 -25.57
CA ASP A 257 -53.58 0.38 -24.17
C ASP A 257 -53.33 1.53 -23.20
#